data_161eb4c6e85ccd8b5398e733a514e10b
#
_entry.id   161eb4c6e85ccd8b5398e733a514e10b
#
_cell.length_a   1.000
_cell.length_b   1.000
_cell.length_c   1.000
_cell.angle_alpha   90.00
_cell.angle_beta   90.00
_cell.angle_gamma   90.00
#
_symmetry.space_group_name_H-M   'P 1'
#
loop_
_entity.id
_entity.type
_entity.pdbx_description
1 polymer ?
#
loop_
_entity_poly.entity_id
_entity_poly.type
_entity_poly.pdbx_seq_one_letter_code
_entity_poly.pdbx_strand_id
1 'polypeptide(L)'
;MLDPLLHWRDQFPILDQTTYLINNSLGAMPRAVYDSLREYADTWAARGVRAWGEGWWEMNVALGNRIAGIIGAPPDTVSMHQNVSIAQGILLSCFDFDGPRNKVVIESGIFPSVYYVLRGMLPPHVELCMVESEDGGITVPVECIVDAIDEHTLLVPISHVLFRSAYILDVKPIIEKAHAVGAIVILDGYHAAGIVPFDVTDLNVDFYLAGVLKWMCGGPGGVFLYARPDYLKSIRPGLTGWMAHQRPFDFEVDEIALREDAFRFLNGTPAMPSLYANRPGVEIIAQVGVEAIREKSMRQTARLIALAEEAGFAVNSPRQPDERGGTVTIDPPHAYEVSRELLARDILIDYRPQAGIRVSPHFYNSDDEIRLVIEAMCDILDSGTWQRHAGGRAFVT
;
A
#
# COMPACT_ATOMS: atom_id res chain seq x y z
N MET A 1 -17.66 -26.07 5.74
CA MET A 1 -16.26 -26.38 6.13
C MET A 1 -15.79 -25.30 7.06
N LEU A 2 -15.02 -25.64 8.10
CA LEU A 2 -14.38 -24.64 8.94
C LEU A 2 -13.36 -23.87 8.09
N ASP A 3 -13.39 -22.54 8.15
CA ASP A 3 -12.43 -21.67 7.46
C ASP A 3 -11.03 -21.88 8.09
N PRO A 4 -10.05 -22.39 7.34
CA PRO A 4 -8.74 -22.75 7.90
C PRO A 4 -7.92 -21.55 8.36
N LEU A 5 -8.25 -20.31 7.94
CA LEU A 5 -7.49 -19.12 8.31
C LEU A 5 -8.01 -18.45 9.59
N LEU A 6 -9.18 -18.84 10.12
CA LEU A 6 -9.74 -18.21 11.32
C LEU A 6 -8.93 -18.45 12.60
N HIS A 7 -8.06 -19.47 12.65
CA HIS A 7 -7.17 -19.67 13.79
C HIS A 7 -6.16 -18.52 14.00
N TRP A 8 -5.90 -17.73 12.96
CA TRP A 8 -5.05 -16.54 13.08
C TRP A 8 -5.72 -15.38 13.81
N ARG A 9 -7.05 -15.41 13.96
CA ARG A 9 -7.84 -14.34 14.57
C ARG A 9 -7.34 -13.96 15.97
N ASP A 10 -6.96 -14.94 16.79
CA ASP A 10 -6.48 -14.75 18.15
C ASP A 10 -5.18 -13.95 18.23
N GLN A 11 -4.47 -13.76 17.12
CA GLN A 11 -3.29 -12.92 17.04
C GLN A 11 -3.62 -11.43 17.00
N PHE A 12 -4.87 -11.03 16.81
CA PHE A 12 -5.29 -9.65 16.58
C PHE A 12 -6.31 -9.19 17.64
N PRO A 13 -5.86 -8.55 18.75
CA PRO A 13 -6.71 -8.25 19.92
C PRO A 13 -7.95 -7.41 19.62
N ILE A 14 -7.92 -6.53 18.62
CA ILE A 14 -9.05 -5.67 18.28
C ILE A 14 -10.27 -6.46 17.78
N LEU A 15 -10.05 -7.66 17.23
CA LEU A 15 -11.11 -8.51 16.67
C LEU A 15 -12.03 -9.09 17.75
N ASP A 16 -11.59 -9.08 19.03
CA ASP A 16 -12.42 -9.49 20.16
C ASP A 16 -13.42 -8.40 20.57
N GLN A 17 -13.23 -7.14 20.10
CA GLN A 17 -13.98 -5.97 20.53
C GLN A 17 -14.80 -5.35 19.40
N THR A 18 -14.39 -5.55 18.14
CA THR A 18 -14.98 -4.86 16.98
C THR A 18 -15.14 -5.78 15.79
N THR A 19 -16.08 -5.46 14.91
CA THR A 19 -16.12 -5.99 13.54
C THR A 19 -15.17 -5.17 12.68
N TYR A 20 -13.96 -5.68 12.44
CA TYR A 20 -12.87 -4.94 11.83
C TYR A 20 -12.79 -5.18 10.32
N LEU A 21 -13.34 -4.25 9.53
CA LEU A 21 -13.44 -4.37 8.06
C LEU A 21 -12.81 -3.16 7.32
N ILE A 22 -11.74 -2.57 7.93
CA ILE A 22 -11.07 -1.36 7.45
C ILE A 22 -9.61 -1.60 7.03
N ASN A 23 -9.27 -2.82 6.64
CA ASN A 23 -7.88 -3.22 6.37
C ASN A 23 -7.21 -2.45 5.21
N ASN A 24 -8.00 -1.94 4.30
CA ASN A 24 -7.55 -1.04 3.22
C ASN A 24 -7.03 0.33 3.72
N SER A 25 -7.28 0.68 4.96
CA SER A 25 -6.82 1.93 5.60
C SER A 25 -5.75 1.65 6.66
N LEU A 26 -6.03 0.74 7.57
CA LEU A 26 -5.10 0.27 8.59
C LEU A 26 -5.39 -1.22 8.87
N GLY A 27 -4.40 -2.09 8.76
CA GLY A 27 -4.50 -3.48 9.19
C GLY A 27 -4.60 -3.60 10.72
N ALA A 28 -5.25 -4.67 11.20
CA ALA A 28 -5.31 -4.93 12.63
C ALA A 28 -3.90 -5.16 13.20
N MET A 29 -3.65 -4.66 14.42
CA MET A 29 -2.35 -4.81 15.07
C MET A 29 -2.17 -6.24 15.59
N PRO A 30 -1.10 -6.97 15.21
CA PRO A 30 -0.75 -8.24 15.81
C PRO A 30 -0.35 -8.10 17.28
N ARG A 31 -0.74 -9.07 18.11
CA ARG A 31 -0.37 -9.14 19.54
C ARG A 31 1.15 -9.10 19.75
N ALA A 32 1.91 -9.73 18.89
CA ALA A 32 3.38 -9.79 18.95
C ALA A 32 4.07 -8.42 18.81
N VAL A 33 3.35 -7.36 18.39
CA VAL A 33 3.87 -5.99 18.35
C VAL A 33 4.25 -5.49 19.74
N TYR A 34 3.51 -5.87 20.80
CA TYR A 34 3.86 -5.50 22.18
C TYR A 34 5.25 -6.00 22.59
N ASP A 35 5.55 -7.26 22.27
CA ASP A 35 6.86 -7.86 22.62
C ASP A 35 7.96 -7.30 21.73
N SER A 36 7.69 -7.07 20.46
CA SER A 36 8.64 -6.48 19.52
C SER A 36 9.05 -5.05 19.93
N LEU A 37 8.08 -4.23 20.36
CA LEU A 37 8.37 -2.88 20.87
C LEU A 37 9.09 -2.91 22.22
N ARG A 38 8.80 -3.90 23.09
CA ARG A 38 9.55 -4.12 24.31
C ARG A 38 11.00 -4.50 24.01
N GLU A 39 11.23 -5.41 23.07
CA GLU A 39 12.57 -5.78 22.58
C GLU A 39 13.37 -4.55 22.14
N TYR A 40 12.75 -3.64 21.38
CA TYR A 40 13.37 -2.36 21.01
C TYR A 40 13.79 -1.55 22.24
N ALA A 41 12.88 -1.36 23.20
CA ALA A 41 13.16 -0.56 24.38
C ALA A 41 14.25 -1.19 25.25
N ASP A 42 14.21 -2.51 25.45
CA ASP A 42 15.19 -3.27 26.24
C ASP A 42 16.58 -3.26 25.55
N THR A 43 16.60 -3.40 24.22
CA THR A 43 17.86 -3.31 23.45
C THR A 43 18.49 -1.94 23.62
N TRP A 44 17.71 -0.87 23.45
CA TRP A 44 18.22 0.48 23.63
C TRP A 44 18.70 0.72 25.06
N ALA A 45 17.92 0.34 26.07
CA ALA A 45 18.24 0.54 27.47
C ALA A 45 19.50 -0.22 27.90
N ALA A 46 19.69 -1.45 27.43
CA ALA A 46 20.80 -2.31 27.85
C ALA A 46 22.05 -2.19 26.98
N ARG A 47 21.88 -1.92 25.67
CA ARG A 47 23.00 -1.94 24.70
C ARG A 47 23.45 -0.54 24.27
N GLY A 48 22.54 0.46 24.28
CA GLY A 48 22.84 1.82 23.84
C GLY A 48 23.41 1.84 22.42
N VAL A 49 24.51 2.56 22.20
CA VAL A 49 25.15 2.69 20.88
C VAL A 49 25.65 1.34 20.29
N ARG A 50 25.89 0.33 21.11
CA ARG A 50 26.33 -1.01 20.66
C ARG A 50 25.27 -1.70 19.81
N ALA A 51 23.98 -1.37 20.01
CA ALA A 51 22.89 -1.94 19.24
C ALA A 51 23.06 -1.75 17.72
N TRP A 52 23.75 -0.68 17.29
CA TRP A 52 24.05 -0.48 15.87
C TRP A 52 24.88 -1.62 15.27
N GLY A 53 25.93 -2.02 15.92
CA GLY A 53 26.77 -3.16 15.47
C GLY A 53 26.17 -4.53 15.78
N GLU A 54 25.09 -4.60 16.57
CA GLU A 54 24.44 -5.83 17.01
C GLU A 54 23.14 -6.12 16.25
N GLY A 55 22.88 -5.39 15.13
CA GLY A 55 21.77 -5.69 14.22
C GLY A 55 20.94 -4.48 13.77
N TRP A 56 20.99 -3.35 14.46
CA TRP A 56 20.21 -2.18 14.05
C TRP A 56 20.63 -1.63 12.69
N TRP A 57 21.92 -1.73 12.35
CA TRP A 57 22.43 -1.23 11.07
C TRP A 57 21.77 -1.95 9.89
N GLU A 58 21.65 -3.25 9.97
CA GLU A 58 21.11 -4.11 8.92
C GLU A 58 19.58 -4.23 8.98
N MET A 59 18.95 -3.83 10.08
CA MET A 59 17.53 -4.12 10.34
C MET A 59 16.59 -3.59 9.27
N ASN A 60 16.92 -2.45 8.63
CA ASN A 60 16.15 -1.87 7.55
C ASN A 60 16.05 -2.84 6.36
N VAL A 61 17.20 -3.27 5.84
CA VAL A 61 17.26 -4.19 4.69
C VAL A 61 16.89 -5.62 5.10
N ALA A 62 17.13 -6.02 6.33
CA ALA A 62 16.69 -7.33 6.84
C ALA A 62 15.16 -7.47 6.84
N LEU A 63 14.42 -6.41 7.24
CA LEU A 63 12.97 -6.38 7.09
C LEU A 63 12.56 -6.30 5.61
N GLY A 64 13.28 -5.52 4.81
CA GLY A 64 13.13 -5.49 3.35
C GLY A 64 13.25 -6.86 2.72
N ASN A 65 14.21 -7.68 3.14
CA ASN A 65 14.42 -9.05 2.64
C ASN A 65 13.26 -10.01 2.99
N ARG A 66 12.59 -9.82 4.13
CA ARG A 66 11.36 -10.57 4.43
C ARG A 66 10.22 -10.19 3.47
N ILE A 67 10.09 -8.91 3.17
CA ILE A 67 9.10 -8.41 2.18
C ILE A 67 9.48 -8.88 0.78
N ALA A 68 10.76 -8.89 0.43
CA ALA A 68 11.27 -9.40 -0.85
C ALA A 68 10.75 -10.83 -1.13
N GLY A 69 10.77 -11.71 -0.12
CA GLY A 69 10.21 -13.05 -0.22
C GLY A 69 8.70 -13.11 -0.45
N ILE A 70 7.95 -12.07 -0.06
CA ILE A 70 6.49 -11.98 -0.28
C ILE A 70 6.17 -11.49 -1.70
N ILE A 71 6.99 -10.61 -2.26
CA ILE A 71 6.73 -9.93 -3.55
C ILE A 71 7.56 -10.51 -4.72
N GLY A 72 8.25 -11.63 -4.53
CA GLY A 72 9.10 -12.25 -5.57
C GLY A 72 10.36 -11.45 -5.93
N ALA A 73 10.84 -10.59 -5.02
CA ALA A 73 12.04 -9.79 -5.24
C ALA A 73 13.32 -10.57 -4.83
N PRO A 74 14.44 -10.34 -5.51
CA PRO A 74 15.75 -10.82 -5.04
C PRO A 74 16.11 -10.21 -3.67
N PRO A 75 16.93 -10.88 -2.86
CA PRO A 75 17.45 -10.30 -1.63
C PRO A 75 18.25 -9.01 -1.90
N ASP A 76 18.27 -8.13 -0.90
CA ASP A 76 19.00 -6.86 -0.89
C ASP A 76 18.54 -5.84 -1.96
N THR A 77 17.29 -5.99 -2.45
CA THR A 77 16.65 -5.07 -3.41
C THR A 77 15.51 -4.24 -2.80
N VAL A 78 15.19 -4.46 -1.52
CA VAL A 78 14.07 -3.81 -0.83
C VAL A 78 14.57 -3.04 0.39
N SER A 79 14.32 -1.73 0.44
CA SER A 79 14.60 -0.85 1.58
C SER A 79 13.33 -0.34 2.26
N MET A 80 13.41 -0.01 3.56
CA MET A 80 12.29 0.53 4.34
C MET A 80 12.42 2.04 4.53
N HIS A 81 11.29 2.74 4.40
CA HIS A 81 11.15 4.19 4.53
C HIS A 81 9.97 4.57 5.44
N GLN A 82 9.88 5.83 5.88
CA GLN A 82 8.86 6.27 6.83
C GLN A 82 7.46 6.35 6.22
N ASN A 83 7.34 6.80 4.97
CA ASN A 83 6.07 6.95 4.25
C ASN A 83 6.29 7.03 2.74
N VAL A 84 5.21 6.90 1.96
CA VAL A 84 5.27 6.90 0.49
C VAL A 84 5.80 8.20 -0.09
N SER A 85 5.48 9.34 0.52
CA SER A 85 5.94 10.65 0.02
C SER A 85 7.46 10.76 0.07
N ILE A 86 8.08 10.28 1.15
CA ILE A 86 9.55 10.25 1.28
C ILE A 86 10.16 9.27 0.27
N ALA A 87 9.63 8.04 0.19
CA ALA A 87 10.14 7.03 -0.73
C ALA A 87 10.04 7.48 -2.20
N GLN A 88 8.90 8.07 -2.58
CA GLN A 88 8.72 8.63 -3.91
C GLN A 88 9.61 9.85 -4.15
N GLY A 89 9.79 10.73 -3.16
CA GLY A 89 10.70 11.86 -3.25
C GLY A 89 12.16 11.43 -3.47
N ILE A 90 12.59 10.34 -2.82
CA ILE A 90 13.90 9.73 -3.06
C ILE A 90 14.00 9.27 -4.53
N LEU A 91 12.99 8.57 -5.05
CA LEU A 91 12.99 8.13 -6.45
C LEU A 91 12.99 9.31 -7.42
N LEU A 92 12.14 10.31 -7.22
CA LEU A 92 12.10 11.49 -8.10
C LEU A 92 13.43 12.24 -8.13
N SER A 93 14.16 12.25 -7.01
CA SER A 93 15.50 12.88 -6.95
C SER A 93 16.58 12.15 -7.75
N CYS A 94 16.27 10.96 -8.29
CA CYS A 94 17.17 10.18 -9.12
C CYS A 94 17.17 10.62 -10.60
N PHE A 95 16.19 11.41 -11.03
CA PHE A 95 15.94 11.68 -12.45
C PHE A 95 16.23 13.13 -12.82
N ASP A 96 16.75 13.29 -14.03
CA ASP A 96 16.94 14.59 -14.66
C ASP A 96 15.72 14.91 -15.53
N PHE A 97 14.97 15.94 -15.13
CA PHE A 97 13.79 16.41 -15.83
C PHE A 97 14.07 17.52 -16.85
N ASP A 98 15.31 18.01 -16.93
CA ASP A 98 15.72 19.03 -17.90
C ASP A 98 16.13 18.41 -19.26
N GLY A 99 16.15 17.08 -19.33
CA GLY A 99 16.46 16.34 -20.52
C GLY A 99 15.31 16.30 -21.56
N PRO A 100 15.51 15.60 -22.68
CA PRO A 100 14.50 15.49 -23.75
C PRO A 100 13.25 14.70 -23.37
N ARG A 101 13.32 13.95 -22.26
CA ARG A 101 12.19 13.21 -21.66
C ARG A 101 11.69 13.98 -20.46
N ASN A 102 10.61 14.70 -20.63
CA ASN A 102 10.04 15.59 -19.61
C ASN A 102 8.53 15.41 -19.43
N LYS A 103 8.02 14.20 -19.75
CA LYS A 103 6.62 13.83 -19.55
C LYS A 103 6.50 12.77 -18.48
N VAL A 104 5.51 12.92 -17.60
CA VAL A 104 5.12 11.96 -16.57
C VAL A 104 3.66 11.55 -16.81
N VAL A 105 3.40 10.26 -16.95
CA VAL A 105 2.04 9.72 -17.17
C VAL A 105 1.52 9.10 -15.88
N ILE A 106 0.31 9.50 -15.48
CA ILE A 106 -0.39 9.01 -14.27
C ILE A 106 -1.84 8.66 -14.61
N GLU A 107 -2.52 7.93 -13.72
CA GLU A 107 -3.96 7.71 -13.80
C GLU A 107 -4.74 8.56 -12.78
N SER A 108 -6.03 8.85 -13.06
CA SER A 108 -6.89 9.67 -12.18
C SER A 108 -7.30 9.00 -10.87
N GLY A 109 -7.10 7.67 -10.77
CA GLY A 109 -7.29 6.89 -9.55
C GLY A 109 -6.13 6.93 -8.57
N ILE A 110 -5.05 7.68 -8.87
CA ILE A 110 -3.84 7.79 -8.04
C ILE A 110 -4.13 8.32 -6.64
N PHE A 111 -3.45 7.79 -5.63
CA PHE A 111 -3.63 8.28 -4.27
C PHE A 111 -3.09 9.72 -4.11
N PRO A 112 -3.82 10.64 -3.45
CA PRO A 112 -3.46 12.06 -3.39
C PRO A 112 -2.03 12.36 -2.94
N SER A 113 -1.45 11.58 -2.01
CA SER A 113 -0.06 11.80 -1.58
C SER A 113 0.95 11.66 -2.71
N VAL A 114 0.74 10.69 -3.61
CA VAL A 114 1.61 10.46 -4.78
C VAL A 114 1.49 11.66 -5.73
N TYR A 115 0.26 12.08 -6.04
CA TYR A 115 0.00 13.27 -6.87
C TYR A 115 0.61 14.54 -6.29
N TYR A 116 0.48 14.77 -4.97
CA TYR A 116 1.01 15.97 -4.33
C TYR A 116 2.54 16.01 -4.34
N VAL A 117 3.20 14.87 -4.19
CA VAL A 117 4.67 14.79 -4.30
C VAL A 117 5.12 15.12 -5.73
N LEU A 118 4.43 14.56 -6.75
CA LEU A 118 4.69 14.88 -8.15
C LEU A 118 4.52 16.39 -8.40
N ARG A 119 3.39 16.97 -7.99
CA ARG A 119 3.14 18.41 -8.17
C ARG A 119 4.10 19.32 -7.40
N GLY A 120 4.60 18.84 -6.27
CA GLY A 120 5.54 19.59 -5.42
C GLY A 120 7.01 19.51 -5.86
N MET A 121 7.40 18.44 -6.55
CA MET A 121 8.80 18.19 -6.90
C MET A 121 9.11 18.31 -8.39
N LEU A 122 8.12 18.10 -9.27
CA LEU A 122 8.35 18.22 -10.71
C LEU A 122 8.57 19.70 -11.10
N PRO A 123 9.58 20.00 -11.92
CA PRO A 123 9.77 21.33 -12.49
C PRO A 123 8.55 21.79 -13.31
N PRO A 124 8.25 23.10 -13.39
CA PRO A 124 7.05 23.62 -14.06
C PRO A 124 6.94 23.28 -15.56
N HIS A 125 8.05 22.96 -16.21
CA HIS A 125 8.08 22.60 -17.64
C HIS A 125 7.78 21.12 -17.90
N VAL A 126 7.73 20.29 -16.86
CA VAL A 126 7.42 18.86 -16.99
C VAL A 126 5.92 18.70 -17.23
N GLU A 127 5.60 18.01 -18.30
CA GLU A 127 4.22 17.63 -18.62
C GLU A 127 3.73 16.52 -17.67
N LEU A 128 2.68 16.80 -16.90
CA LEU A 128 1.99 15.79 -16.10
C LEU A 128 0.69 15.38 -16.83
N CYS A 129 0.75 14.28 -17.56
CA CYS A 129 -0.36 13.70 -18.32
C CYS A 129 -1.18 12.77 -17.43
N MET A 130 -2.44 13.13 -17.17
CA MET A 130 -3.36 12.32 -16.38
C MET A 130 -4.35 11.62 -17.30
N VAL A 131 -4.44 10.29 -17.20
CA VAL A 131 -5.41 9.47 -17.90
C VAL A 131 -6.66 9.32 -17.03
N GLU A 132 -7.79 9.78 -17.53
CA GLU A 132 -9.04 9.82 -16.77
C GLU A 132 -9.80 8.47 -16.80
N SER A 133 -10.55 8.22 -15.74
CA SER A 133 -11.53 7.14 -15.69
C SER A 133 -12.75 7.50 -16.57
N GLU A 134 -13.33 6.53 -17.24
CA GLU A 134 -14.52 6.71 -18.07
C GLU A 134 -15.83 6.24 -17.40
N ASP A 135 -15.73 5.59 -16.22
CA ASP A 135 -16.84 4.93 -15.53
C ASP A 135 -17.09 5.47 -14.10
N GLY A 136 -16.74 6.73 -13.87
CA GLY A 136 -16.95 7.37 -12.57
C GLY A 136 -15.89 7.02 -11.53
N GLY A 137 -14.73 6.52 -11.95
CA GLY A 137 -13.60 6.23 -11.06
C GLY A 137 -13.55 4.78 -10.57
N ILE A 138 -14.28 3.87 -11.20
CA ILE A 138 -14.23 2.44 -10.90
C ILE A 138 -13.01 1.82 -11.55
N THR A 139 -12.79 2.07 -12.86
CA THR A 139 -11.63 1.61 -13.62
C THR A 139 -10.93 2.76 -14.34
N VAL A 140 -9.73 2.51 -14.83
CA VAL A 140 -9.03 3.39 -15.78
C VAL A 140 -8.62 2.51 -16.97
N PRO A 141 -8.97 2.90 -18.21
CA PRO A 141 -8.66 2.10 -19.39
C PRO A 141 -7.15 1.94 -19.58
N VAL A 142 -6.67 0.71 -19.61
CA VAL A 142 -5.24 0.38 -19.76
C VAL A 142 -4.71 0.89 -21.10
N GLU A 143 -5.52 0.76 -22.15
CA GLU A 143 -5.21 1.21 -23.51
C GLU A 143 -4.94 2.71 -23.57
N CYS A 144 -5.73 3.51 -22.82
CA CYS A 144 -5.52 4.96 -22.73
C CYS A 144 -4.20 5.32 -22.03
N ILE A 145 -3.79 4.52 -21.01
CA ILE A 145 -2.48 4.71 -20.35
C ILE A 145 -1.36 4.35 -21.33
N VAL A 146 -1.50 3.23 -22.04
CA VAL A 146 -0.52 2.77 -23.05
C VAL A 146 -0.36 3.80 -24.17
N ASP A 147 -1.47 4.35 -24.68
CA ASP A 147 -1.48 5.37 -25.72
C ASP A 147 -0.88 6.72 -25.27
N ALA A 148 -1.00 7.04 -23.99
CA ALA A 148 -0.41 8.25 -23.41
C ALA A 148 1.12 8.17 -23.28
N ILE A 149 1.72 6.98 -23.33
CA ILE A 149 3.16 6.75 -23.18
C ILE A 149 3.85 6.87 -24.54
N ASP A 150 4.81 7.77 -24.68
CA ASP A 150 5.57 8.06 -25.89
C ASP A 150 7.08 8.26 -25.60
N GLU A 151 7.86 8.65 -26.62
CA GLU A 151 9.29 8.88 -26.54
C GLU A 151 9.70 10.04 -25.62
N HIS A 152 8.76 10.94 -25.27
CA HIS A 152 8.98 12.05 -24.32
C HIS A 152 8.70 11.62 -22.87
N THR A 153 8.09 10.47 -22.67
CA THR A 153 7.76 9.95 -21.33
C THR A 153 9.03 9.54 -20.60
N LEU A 154 9.25 10.11 -19.41
CA LEU A 154 10.32 9.76 -18.50
C LEU A 154 9.83 8.77 -17.43
N LEU A 155 8.71 9.07 -16.77
CA LEU A 155 8.17 8.28 -15.67
C LEU A 155 6.70 7.93 -15.88
N VAL A 156 6.32 6.75 -15.38
CA VAL A 156 4.95 6.25 -15.33
C VAL A 156 4.66 5.79 -13.89
N PRO A 157 4.44 6.73 -12.94
CA PRO A 157 4.03 6.39 -11.58
C PRO A 157 2.51 6.13 -11.56
N ILE A 158 2.13 4.85 -11.41
CA ILE A 158 0.73 4.39 -11.43
C ILE A 158 0.42 3.44 -10.28
N SER A 159 -0.86 3.33 -9.94
CA SER A 159 -1.33 2.39 -8.93
C SER A 159 -1.42 0.97 -9.49
N HIS A 160 -1.00 -0.03 -8.70
CA HIS A 160 -1.27 -1.44 -9.02
C HIS A 160 -2.73 -1.80 -8.72
N VAL A 161 -3.28 -1.23 -7.63
CA VAL A 161 -4.71 -1.36 -7.26
C VAL A 161 -5.24 0.00 -6.86
N LEU A 162 -6.32 0.44 -7.49
CA LEU A 162 -6.94 1.74 -7.23
C LEU A 162 -7.54 1.80 -5.82
N PHE A 163 -7.29 2.90 -5.10
CA PHE A 163 -7.66 2.99 -3.69
C PHE A 163 -9.16 3.16 -3.41
N ARG A 164 -9.93 3.69 -4.39
CA ARG A 164 -11.38 3.92 -4.24
C ARG A 164 -12.20 2.67 -4.55
N SER A 165 -11.95 2.06 -5.69
CA SER A 165 -12.72 0.95 -6.24
C SER A 165 -12.16 -0.43 -5.95
N ALA A 166 -10.86 -0.50 -5.61
CA ALA A 166 -10.05 -1.71 -5.57
C ALA A 166 -9.85 -2.37 -6.95
N TYR A 167 -9.97 -1.63 -8.06
CA TYR A 167 -9.64 -2.15 -9.38
C TYR A 167 -8.15 -2.51 -9.45
N ILE A 168 -7.86 -3.75 -9.88
CA ILE A 168 -6.52 -4.22 -10.17
C ILE A 168 -6.19 -3.81 -11.60
N LEU A 169 -5.23 -2.92 -11.77
CA LEU A 169 -4.78 -2.48 -13.08
C LEU A 169 -3.91 -3.57 -13.72
N ASP A 170 -4.21 -3.94 -14.98
CA ASP A 170 -3.30 -4.78 -15.76
C ASP A 170 -2.07 -3.96 -16.16
N VAL A 171 -1.01 -4.10 -15.36
CA VAL A 171 0.20 -3.29 -15.49
C VAL A 171 1.19 -3.81 -16.54
N LYS A 172 1.04 -5.06 -17.01
CA LYS A 172 1.99 -5.66 -17.96
C LYS A 172 2.08 -4.88 -19.28
N PRO A 173 0.98 -4.60 -20.00
CA PRO A 173 1.05 -3.81 -21.23
C PRO A 173 1.65 -2.42 -21.03
N ILE A 174 1.42 -1.82 -19.86
CA ILE A 174 1.95 -0.50 -19.51
C ILE A 174 3.46 -0.56 -19.32
N ILE A 175 3.96 -1.55 -18.58
CA ILE A 175 5.40 -1.77 -18.36
C ILE A 175 6.09 -2.05 -19.70
N GLU A 176 5.53 -2.94 -20.53
CA GLU A 176 6.08 -3.27 -21.85
C GLU A 176 6.17 -2.04 -22.76
N LYS A 177 5.12 -1.22 -22.80
CA LYS A 177 5.11 0.02 -23.57
C LYS A 177 6.13 1.03 -23.05
N ALA A 178 6.18 1.25 -21.74
CA ALA A 178 7.14 2.15 -21.10
C ALA A 178 8.58 1.75 -21.45
N HIS A 179 8.92 0.48 -21.28
CA HIS A 179 10.24 -0.02 -21.61
C HIS A 179 10.56 0.10 -23.11
N ALA A 180 9.60 -0.13 -24.00
CA ALA A 180 9.80 0.00 -25.45
C ALA A 180 10.21 1.41 -25.86
N VAL A 181 9.76 2.44 -25.13
CA VAL A 181 10.16 3.85 -25.37
C VAL A 181 11.25 4.33 -24.41
N GLY A 182 11.69 3.49 -23.47
CA GLY A 182 12.72 3.79 -22.45
C GLY A 182 12.22 4.66 -21.30
N ALA A 183 10.91 4.66 -21.03
CA ALA A 183 10.33 5.23 -19.83
C ALA A 183 10.45 4.24 -18.64
N ILE A 184 10.33 4.77 -17.42
CA ILE A 184 10.51 4.03 -16.18
C ILE A 184 9.17 3.95 -15.44
N VAL A 185 8.81 2.76 -14.95
CA VAL A 185 7.56 2.52 -14.23
C VAL A 185 7.80 2.46 -12.72
N ILE A 186 7.01 3.24 -11.98
CA ILE A 186 6.94 3.20 -10.50
C ILE A 186 5.55 2.73 -10.11
N LEU A 187 5.42 1.49 -9.61
CA LEU A 187 4.13 0.98 -9.16
C LEU A 187 3.88 1.33 -7.69
N ASP A 188 2.73 1.96 -7.42
CA ASP A 188 2.18 2.08 -6.08
C ASP A 188 1.33 0.85 -5.75
N GLY A 189 1.89 -0.03 -4.94
CA GLY A 189 1.26 -1.26 -4.49
C GLY A 189 0.56 -1.17 -3.14
N TYR A 190 0.27 0.01 -2.63
CA TYR A 190 -0.29 0.22 -1.28
C TYR A 190 -1.60 -0.53 -1.03
N HIS A 191 -2.37 -0.83 -2.08
CA HIS A 191 -3.61 -1.59 -2.01
C HIS A 191 -3.49 -3.01 -2.58
N ALA A 192 -2.29 -3.41 -3.05
CA ALA A 192 -2.00 -4.74 -3.58
C ALA A 192 -1.19 -5.60 -2.62
N ALA A 193 -0.09 -5.06 -2.05
CA ALA A 193 0.89 -5.81 -1.28
C ALA A 193 0.28 -6.44 -0.02
N GLY A 194 0.29 -7.77 0.05
CA GLY A 194 -0.28 -8.57 1.14
C GLY A 194 -1.72 -9.07 0.90
N ILE A 195 -2.37 -8.70 -0.23
CA ILE A 195 -3.74 -9.14 -0.55
C ILE A 195 -3.89 -9.64 -2.00
N VAL A 196 -3.10 -9.13 -2.93
CA VAL A 196 -3.04 -9.58 -4.31
C VAL A 196 -1.68 -10.23 -4.52
N PRO A 197 -1.59 -11.50 -4.98
CA PRO A 197 -0.34 -12.14 -5.35
C PRO A 197 0.25 -11.48 -6.60
N PHE A 198 1.53 -11.19 -6.57
CA PHE A 198 2.32 -10.73 -7.71
C PHE A 198 3.80 -11.03 -7.46
N ASP A 199 4.57 -11.03 -8.52
CA ASP A 199 6.02 -11.16 -8.50
C ASP A 199 6.63 -9.98 -9.26
N VAL A 200 7.42 -9.15 -8.58
CA VAL A 200 8.02 -7.94 -9.19
C VAL A 200 9.05 -8.28 -10.26
N THR A 201 9.67 -9.47 -10.18
CA THR A 201 10.62 -9.96 -11.18
C THR A 201 9.89 -10.41 -12.46
N ASP A 202 8.78 -11.13 -12.31
CA ASP A 202 7.93 -11.56 -13.44
C ASP A 202 7.24 -10.36 -14.12
N LEU A 203 6.85 -9.35 -13.35
CA LEU A 203 6.34 -8.08 -13.86
C LEU A 203 7.44 -7.27 -14.56
N ASN A 204 8.71 -7.53 -14.24
CA ASN A 204 9.85 -6.75 -14.70
C ASN A 204 9.71 -5.25 -14.43
N VAL A 205 9.07 -4.88 -13.32
CA VAL A 205 8.85 -3.49 -12.94
C VAL A 205 10.15 -2.84 -12.44
N ASP A 206 10.33 -1.56 -12.74
CA ASP A 206 11.54 -0.83 -12.37
C ASP A 206 11.60 -0.54 -10.87
N PHE A 207 10.50 0.01 -10.32
CA PHE A 207 10.35 0.31 -8.89
C PHE A 207 8.96 -0.06 -8.40
N TYR A 208 8.89 -0.52 -7.15
CA TYR A 208 7.62 -0.84 -6.48
C TYR A 208 7.61 -0.22 -5.08
N LEU A 209 6.58 0.54 -4.78
CA LEU A 209 6.37 1.19 -3.49
C LEU A 209 5.12 0.66 -2.81
N ALA A 210 5.19 0.25 -1.56
CA ALA A 210 3.98 -0.02 -0.79
C ALA A 210 4.21 0.13 0.72
N GLY A 211 3.13 0.43 1.45
CA GLY A 211 3.16 0.50 2.91
C GLY A 211 2.73 -0.80 3.56
N VAL A 212 3.41 -1.18 4.63
CA VAL A 212 3.08 -2.39 5.40
C VAL A 212 1.88 -2.20 6.33
N LEU A 213 1.41 -0.96 6.51
CA LEU A 213 0.38 -0.61 7.49
C LEU A 213 -1.02 -1.16 7.18
N LYS A 214 -1.31 -1.53 5.92
CA LYS A 214 -2.62 -2.01 5.48
C LYS A 214 -2.68 -3.54 5.53
N TRP A 215 -2.59 -4.18 4.39
CA TRP A 215 -2.75 -5.62 4.22
C TRP A 215 -1.61 -6.46 4.82
N MET A 216 -0.46 -5.84 5.10
CA MET A 216 0.65 -6.51 5.81
C MET A 216 0.59 -6.36 7.33
N CYS A 217 -0.42 -5.68 7.90
CA CYS A 217 -0.63 -5.53 9.35
C CYS A 217 0.59 -5.01 10.12
N GLY A 218 1.49 -4.26 9.45
CA GLY A 218 2.76 -3.83 10.02
C GLY A 218 2.70 -2.49 10.78
N GLY A 219 1.54 -1.81 10.78
CA GLY A 219 1.40 -0.51 11.43
C GLY A 219 2.03 0.68 10.68
N PRO A 220 1.78 1.91 11.16
CA PRO A 220 2.31 3.14 10.55
C PRO A 220 3.84 3.25 10.62
N GLY A 221 4.41 4.04 9.70
CA GLY A 221 5.85 4.34 9.68
C GLY A 221 6.71 3.35 8.90
N GLY A 222 6.09 2.42 8.16
CA GLY A 222 6.78 1.45 7.31
C GLY A 222 6.27 1.46 5.88
N VAL A 223 7.13 1.88 4.96
CA VAL A 223 6.96 1.78 3.52
C VAL A 223 8.17 1.08 2.95
N PHE A 224 7.98 0.12 2.09
CA PHE A 224 9.07 -0.49 1.37
C PHE A 224 9.19 0.07 -0.06
N LEU A 225 10.44 0.13 -0.50
CA LEU A 225 10.84 0.47 -1.86
C LEU A 225 11.64 -0.71 -2.41
N TYR A 226 11.10 -1.35 -3.43
CA TYR A 226 11.84 -2.28 -4.30
C TYR A 226 12.44 -1.51 -5.46
N ALA A 227 13.68 -1.83 -5.79
CA ALA A 227 14.34 -1.38 -7.00
C ALA A 227 14.89 -2.58 -7.78
N ARG A 228 14.63 -2.61 -9.10
CA ARG A 228 15.18 -3.65 -9.96
C ARG A 228 16.71 -3.65 -9.88
N PRO A 229 17.39 -4.82 -9.88
CA PRO A 229 18.83 -4.94 -9.58
C PRO A 229 19.77 -4.09 -10.43
N ASP A 230 19.42 -3.79 -11.70
CA ASP A 230 20.23 -2.94 -12.57
C ASP A 230 20.26 -1.48 -12.11
N TYR A 231 19.16 -0.97 -11.52
CA TYR A 231 19.11 0.37 -10.95
C TYR A 231 19.91 0.51 -9.66
N LEU A 232 20.10 -0.56 -8.89
CA LEU A 232 20.94 -0.54 -7.70
C LEU A 232 22.41 -0.21 -8.02
N LYS A 233 22.84 -0.42 -9.25
CA LYS A 233 24.19 -0.13 -9.72
C LYS A 233 24.32 1.21 -10.44
N SER A 234 23.26 1.66 -11.08
CA SER A 234 23.31 2.77 -12.04
C SER A 234 22.68 4.08 -11.53
N ILE A 235 21.54 3.99 -10.81
CA ILE A 235 20.80 5.18 -10.41
C ILE A 235 21.45 5.90 -9.22
N ARG A 236 21.36 7.22 -9.17
CA ARG A 236 21.96 8.04 -8.11
C ARG A 236 20.90 8.92 -7.44
N PRO A 237 20.43 8.55 -6.23
CA PRO A 237 19.51 9.40 -5.48
C PRO A 237 20.13 10.76 -5.14
N GLY A 238 19.41 11.85 -5.46
CA GLY A 238 19.76 13.18 -5.01
C GLY A 238 19.46 13.39 -3.52
N LEU A 239 18.36 12.80 -3.04
CA LEU A 239 18.03 12.72 -1.62
C LEU A 239 18.69 11.47 -1.02
N THR A 240 19.94 11.59 -0.62
CA THR A 240 20.78 10.51 -0.09
C THR A 240 21.34 10.84 1.30
N GLY A 241 22.16 9.98 1.86
CA GLY A 241 22.83 10.20 3.14
C GLY A 241 23.87 9.13 3.47
N TRP A 242 24.43 9.21 4.66
CA TRP A 242 25.58 8.41 5.08
C TRP A 242 25.32 6.90 5.09
N MET A 243 24.09 6.45 5.29
CA MET A 243 23.75 5.03 5.25
C MET A 243 23.83 4.44 3.83
N ALA A 244 23.71 5.27 2.79
CA ALA A 244 23.88 4.85 1.41
C ALA A 244 25.35 4.72 0.97
N HIS A 245 26.29 5.17 1.80
CA HIS A 245 27.73 5.13 1.48
C HIS A 245 28.31 3.71 1.67
N GLN A 246 29.23 3.29 0.81
CA GLN A 246 29.92 2.00 0.92
C GLN A 246 30.75 1.86 2.21
N ARG A 247 31.32 2.97 2.68
CA ARG A 247 32.15 3.05 3.88
C ARG A 247 31.65 4.16 4.81
N PRO A 248 30.45 3.99 5.42
CA PRO A 248 29.81 5.09 6.17
C PRO A 248 30.60 5.52 7.42
N PHE A 249 31.42 4.62 7.99
CA PHE A 249 32.19 4.88 9.21
C PHE A 249 33.58 5.47 8.95
N ASP A 250 33.99 5.65 7.68
CA ASP A 250 35.19 6.42 7.34
C ASP A 250 34.93 7.94 7.44
N PHE A 251 33.63 8.34 7.45
CA PHE A 251 33.19 9.73 7.56
C PHE A 251 33.80 10.66 6.50
N GLU A 252 34.12 10.12 5.34
CA GLU A 252 34.61 10.89 4.19
C GLU A 252 33.53 11.84 3.69
N VAL A 253 33.92 13.07 3.33
CA VAL A 253 33.01 14.13 2.85
C VAL A 253 33.32 14.60 1.42
N ASP A 254 34.21 13.92 0.73
CA ASP A 254 34.64 14.30 -0.62
C ASP A 254 33.65 13.78 -1.67
N GLU A 255 33.68 12.48 -2.00
CA GLU A 255 32.83 11.86 -2.99
C GLU A 255 31.98 10.75 -2.37
N ILE A 256 30.68 10.75 -2.73
CA ILE A 256 29.76 9.71 -2.25
C ILE A 256 29.94 8.44 -3.10
N ALA A 257 30.58 7.42 -2.54
CA ALA A 257 30.62 6.07 -3.08
C ALA A 257 29.37 5.31 -2.63
N LEU A 258 28.33 5.28 -3.49
CA LEU A 258 27.06 4.63 -3.16
C LEU A 258 27.17 3.11 -3.18
N ARG A 259 26.45 2.45 -2.26
CA ARG A 259 26.28 0.99 -2.23
C ARG A 259 25.53 0.50 -3.48
N GLU A 260 25.68 -0.79 -3.80
CA GLU A 260 25.05 -1.45 -4.95
C GLU A 260 23.91 -2.39 -4.51
N ASP A 261 23.30 -2.11 -3.37
CA ASP A 261 22.17 -2.83 -2.78
C ASP A 261 21.09 -1.85 -2.31
N ALA A 262 20.07 -2.34 -1.62
CA ALA A 262 18.94 -1.53 -1.14
C ALA A 262 19.33 -0.37 -0.22
N PHE A 263 20.49 -0.43 0.45
CA PHE A 263 21.01 0.70 1.23
C PHE A 263 21.22 1.96 0.38
N ARG A 264 21.40 1.84 -0.94
CA ARG A 264 21.55 2.97 -1.87
C ARG A 264 20.48 4.02 -1.74
N PHE A 265 19.26 3.60 -1.39
CA PHE A 265 18.10 4.49 -1.23
C PHE A 265 17.89 4.96 0.22
N LEU A 266 18.75 4.56 1.16
CA LEU A 266 18.72 5.06 2.52
C LEU A 266 19.42 6.42 2.63
N ASN A 267 19.02 7.19 3.62
CA ASN A 267 19.58 8.51 3.88
C ASN A 267 20.07 8.63 5.32
N GLY A 268 19.28 9.15 6.23
CA GLY A 268 19.64 9.30 7.64
C GLY A 268 19.30 8.06 8.47
N THR A 269 19.43 8.22 9.77
CA THR A 269 19.09 7.20 10.76
C THR A 269 17.63 6.78 10.62
N PRO A 270 17.33 5.48 10.45
CA PRO A 270 15.97 5.00 10.29
C PRO A 270 15.16 5.12 11.59
N ALA A 271 13.84 5.16 11.46
CA ALA A 271 12.92 5.13 12.59
C ALA A 271 12.87 3.72 13.19
N MET A 272 13.84 3.37 14.04
CA MET A 272 13.99 2.04 14.62
C MET A 272 12.70 1.47 15.25
N PRO A 273 11.93 2.25 16.07
CA PRO A 273 10.69 1.73 16.66
C PRO A 273 9.69 1.22 15.62
N SER A 274 9.59 1.88 14.45
CA SER A 274 8.66 1.45 13.40
C SER A 274 9.12 0.14 12.73
N LEU A 275 10.42 -0.09 12.57
CA LEU A 275 10.94 -1.36 12.03
C LEU A 275 10.58 -2.54 12.96
N TYR A 276 10.69 -2.34 14.27
CA TYR A 276 10.25 -3.32 15.25
C TYR A 276 8.74 -3.55 15.21
N ALA A 277 7.94 -2.48 15.17
CA ALA A 277 6.48 -2.57 15.09
C ALA A 277 5.99 -3.24 13.79
N ASN A 278 6.68 -3.02 12.68
CA ASN A 278 6.29 -3.53 11.36
C ASN A 278 6.59 -5.04 11.20
N ARG A 279 7.62 -5.55 11.85
CA ARG A 279 8.11 -6.91 11.69
C ARG A 279 7.05 -8.00 11.92
N PRO A 280 6.28 -8.00 13.04
CA PRO A 280 5.34 -9.08 13.32
C PRO A 280 4.23 -9.23 12.28
N GLY A 281 3.69 -8.12 11.75
CA GLY A 281 2.67 -8.16 10.70
C GLY A 281 3.22 -8.80 9.42
N VAL A 282 4.38 -8.34 8.96
CA VAL A 282 5.05 -8.89 7.77
C VAL A 282 5.33 -10.39 7.94
N GLU A 283 5.76 -10.83 9.12
CA GLU A 283 6.02 -12.24 9.42
C GLU A 283 4.74 -13.10 9.37
N ILE A 284 3.62 -12.58 9.88
CA ILE A 284 2.33 -13.28 9.80
C ILE A 284 1.90 -13.44 8.33
N ILE A 285 1.98 -12.37 7.54
CA ILE A 285 1.60 -12.44 6.10
C ILE A 285 2.47 -13.44 5.35
N ALA A 286 3.79 -13.47 5.62
CA ALA A 286 4.69 -14.46 5.02
C ALA A 286 4.34 -15.92 5.43
N GLN A 287 3.85 -16.13 6.66
CA GLN A 287 3.45 -17.46 7.15
C GLN A 287 2.10 -17.91 6.60
N VAL A 288 1.13 -17.01 6.50
CA VAL A 288 -0.20 -17.29 5.94
C VAL A 288 -0.13 -17.57 4.45
N GLY A 289 0.70 -16.81 3.74
CA GLY A 289 0.82 -16.84 2.28
C GLY A 289 -0.23 -15.98 1.57
N VAL A 290 0.23 -15.16 0.62
CA VAL A 290 -0.66 -14.20 -0.08
C VAL A 290 -1.69 -14.92 -0.95
N GLU A 291 -1.37 -16.08 -1.50
CA GLU A 291 -2.28 -16.91 -2.30
C GLU A 291 -3.47 -17.37 -1.48
N ALA A 292 -3.26 -17.90 -0.26
CA ALA A 292 -4.34 -18.30 0.64
C ALA A 292 -5.19 -17.10 1.10
N ILE A 293 -4.55 -15.96 1.34
CA ILE A 293 -5.22 -14.70 1.64
C ILE A 293 -6.09 -14.28 0.47
N ARG A 294 -5.57 -14.35 -0.76
CA ARG A 294 -6.27 -13.97 -2.00
C ARG A 294 -7.50 -14.83 -2.25
N GLU A 295 -7.37 -16.14 -2.14
CA GLU A 295 -8.48 -17.09 -2.32
C GLU A 295 -9.66 -16.72 -1.40
N LYS A 296 -9.40 -16.50 -0.12
CA LYS A 296 -10.42 -16.07 0.85
C LYS A 296 -10.97 -14.69 0.52
N SER A 297 -10.12 -13.73 0.16
CA SER A 297 -10.51 -12.38 -0.20
C SER A 297 -11.47 -12.37 -1.40
N MET A 298 -11.17 -13.11 -2.46
CA MET A 298 -12.03 -13.23 -3.64
C MET A 298 -13.42 -13.77 -3.27
N ARG A 299 -13.49 -14.80 -2.43
CA ARG A 299 -14.74 -15.39 -1.93
C ARG A 299 -15.54 -14.39 -1.08
N GLN A 300 -14.89 -13.73 -0.12
CA GLN A 300 -15.56 -12.79 0.79
C GLN A 300 -16.01 -11.51 0.08
N THR A 301 -15.20 -10.95 -0.82
CA THR A 301 -15.59 -9.77 -1.60
C THR A 301 -16.70 -10.08 -2.61
N ALA A 302 -16.73 -11.27 -3.22
CA ALA A 302 -17.86 -11.70 -4.05
C ALA A 302 -19.15 -11.84 -3.20
N ARG A 303 -19.06 -12.37 -1.99
CA ARG A 303 -20.19 -12.47 -1.05
C ARG A 303 -20.70 -11.09 -0.64
N LEU A 304 -19.81 -10.13 -0.35
CA LEU A 304 -20.18 -8.73 -0.05
C LEU A 304 -20.96 -8.10 -1.18
N ILE A 305 -20.50 -8.24 -2.43
CA ILE A 305 -21.19 -7.70 -3.60
C ILE A 305 -22.57 -8.28 -3.72
N ALA A 306 -22.71 -9.62 -3.65
CA ALA A 306 -24.00 -10.27 -3.76
C ALA A 306 -25.00 -9.77 -2.70
N LEU A 307 -24.56 -9.65 -1.44
CA LEU A 307 -25.41 -9.14 -0.35
C LEU A 307 -25.77 -7.68 -0.51
N ALA A 308 -24.84 -6.85 -0.98
CA ALA A 308 -25.09 -5.41 -1.22
C ALA A 308 -26.11 -5.22 -2.37
N GLU A 309 -25.95 -5.98 -3.45
CA GLU A 309 -26.88 -5.93 -4.60
C GLU A 309 -28.27 -6.47 -4.24
N GLU A 310 -28.34 -7.54 -3.42
CA GLU A 310 -29.61 -8.06 -2.88
C GLU A 310 -30.32 -7.02 -2.00
N ALA A 311 -29.56 -6.22 -1.25
CA ALA A 311 -30.07 -5.11 -0.45
C ALA A 311 -30.40 -3.85 -1.30
N GLY A 312 -30.16 -3.86 -2.60
CA GLY A 312 -30.41 -2.75 -3.51
C GLY A 312 -29.37 -1.62 -3.44
N PHE A 313 -28.19 -1.87 -2.88
CA PHE A 313 -27.12 -0.87 -2.79
C PHE A 313 -26.29 -0.84 -4.08
N ALA A 314 -25.89 0.36 -4.49
CA ALA A 314 -24.90 0.52 -5.56
C ALA A 314 -23.53 0.04 -5.09
N VAL A 315 -22.78 -0.61 -6.00
CA VAL A 315 -21.42 -1.10 -5.74
C VAL A 315 -20.46 -0.44 -6.74
N ASN A 316 -19.47 0.26 -6.23
CA ASN A 316 -18.46 1.00 -6.98
C ASN A 316 -17.09 0.25 -6.96
N SER A 317 -17.16 -1.05 -7.20
CA SER A 317 -16.00 -1.94 -7.35
C SER A 317 -16.22 -2.88 -8.52
N PRO A 318 -15.15 -3.37 -9.18
CA PRO A 318 -15.25 -4.37 -10.25
C PRO A 318 -16.00 -5.63 -9.79
N ARG A 319 -16.83 -6.18 -10.67
CA ARG A 319 -17.60 -7.39 -10.38
C ARG A 319 -16.75 -8.65 -10.55
N GLN A 320 -15.83 -8.62 -11.48
CA GLN A 320 -14.94 -9.76 -11.72
C GLN A 320 -13.96 -9.92 -10.54
N PRO A 321 -13.83 -11.12 -9.97
CA PRO A 321 -12.96 -11.34 -8.82
C PRO A 321 -11.47 -11.11 -9.10
N ASP A 322 -11.00 -11.38 -10.31
CA ASP A 322 -9.62 -11.21 -10.75
C ASP A 322 -9.26 -9.73 -11.01
N GLU A 323 -10.25 -8.90 -11.32
CA GLU A 323 -10.08 -7.44 -11.48
C GLU A 323 -10.21 -6.66 -10.17
N ARG A 324 -10.60 -7.32 -9.08
CA ARG A 324 -10.88 -6.66 -7.80
C ARG A 324 -9.87 -7.06 -6.73
N GLY A 325 -9.32 -6.09 -6.02
CA GLY A 325 -8.51 -6.28 -4.82
C GLY A 325 -9.32 -6.71 -3.60
N GLY A 326 -8.81 -6.41 -2.40
CA GLY A 326 -9.41 -6.85 -1.13
C GLY A 326 -10.60 -6.02 -0.62
N THR A 327 -10.98 -4.95 -1.32
CA THR A 327 -12.02 -4.00 -0.88
C THR A 327 -13.25 -4.08 -1.77
N VAL A 328 -14.42 -3.92 -1.17
CA VAL A 328 -15.68 -3.62 -1.88
C VAL A 328 -16.17 -2.25 -1.44
N THR A 329 -16.42 -1.38 -2.40
CA THR A 329 -16.97 -0.04 -2.16
C THR A 329 -18.46 -0.06 -2.45
N ILE A 330 -19.27 0.23 -1.43
CA ILE A 330 -20.73 0.16 -1.43
C ILE A 330 -21.28 1.57 -1.19
N ASP A 331 -22.23 2.01 -1.99
CA ASP A 331 -22.81 3.34 -1.87
C ASP A 331 -24.33 3.27 -1.58
N PRO A 332 -24.71 3.01 -0.31
CA PRO A 332 -26.10 3.08 0.12
C PRO A 332 -26.57 4.53 0.18
N PRO A 333 -27.90 4.78 0.23
CA PRO A 333 -28.42 6.11 0.56
C PRO A 333 -27.81 6.62 1.88
N HIS A 334 -27.47 7.90 1.94
CA HIS A 334 -26.85 8.51 3.14
C HIS A 334 -25.52 7.83 3.57
N ALA A 335 -24.71 7.40 2.60
CA ALA A 335 -23.51 6.58 2.85
C ALA A 335 -22.57 7.16 3.91
N TYR A 336 -22.39 8.49 3.96
CA TYR A 336 -21.57 9.12 4.99
C TYR A 336 -22.17 8.94 6.38
N GLU A 337 -23.44 9.26 6.57
CA GLU A 337 -24.13 9.14 7.86
C GLU A 337 -24.24 7.67 8.29
N VAL A 338 -24.50 6.76 7.35
CA VAL A 338 -24.48 5.31 7.59
C VAL A 338 -23.11 4.86 8.07
N SER A 339 -22.04 5.34 7.45
CA SER A 339 -20.67 5.02 7.87
C SER A 339 -20.38 5.46 9.32
N ARG A 340 -20.90 6.63 9.72
CA ARG A 340 -20.75 7.15 11.08
C ARG A 340 -21.52 6.32 12.12
N GLU A 341 -22.73 5.86 11.77
CA GLU A 341 -23.51 4.99 12.65
C GLU A 341 -22.90 3.58 12.74
N LEU A 342 -22.32 3.03 11.67
CA LEU A 342 -21.57 1.76 11.71
C LEU A 342 -20.41 1.86 12.68
N LEU A 343 -19.62 2.94 12.62
CA LEU A 343 -18.51 3.17 13.55
C LEU A 343 -19.00 3.28 15.00
N ALA A 344 -20.15 3.92 15.24
CA ALA A 344 -20.76 4.00 16.57
C ALA A 344 -21.25 2.64 17.12
N ARG A 345 -21.42 1.65 16.23
CA ARG A 345 -21.78 0.26 16.56
C ARG A 345 -20.55 -0.67 16.59
N ASP A 346 -19.34 -0.14 16.66
CA ASP A 346 -18.07 -0.89 16.63
C ASP A 346 -17.88 -1.74 15.35
N ILE A 347 -18.49 -1.34 14.23
CA ILE A 347 -18.27 -1.90 12.89
C ILE A 347 -17.33 -0.93 12.17
N LEU A 348 -16.05 -1.28 12.12
CA LEU A 348 -15.01 -0.40 11.61
C LEU A 348 -14.87 -0.54 10.09
N ILE A 349 -15.28 0.52 9.39
CA ILE A 349 -15.18 0.71 7.94
C ILE A 349 -14.74 2.15 7.67
N ASP A 350 -14.51 2.51 6.43
CA ASP A 350 -14.31 3.91 6.08
C ASP A 350 -15.21 4.37 4.91
N TYR A 351 -15.37 5.70 4.81
CA TYR A 351 -16.10 6.34 3.74
C TYR A 351 -15.16 7.19 2.88
N ARG A 352 -15.38 7.17 1.58
CA ARG A 352 -14.68 8.07 0.65
C ARG A 352 -15.67 8.86 -0.18
N PRO A 353 -15.54 10.21 -0.22
CA PRO A 353 -16.37 11.04 -1.09
C PRO A 353 -16.31 10.55 -2.54
N GLN A 354 -17.45 10.56 -3.22
CA GLN A 354 -17.60 10.13 -4.62
C GLN A 354 -17.31 8.63 -4.86
N ALA A 355 -17.17 7.84 -3.82
CA ALA A 355 -16.98 6.39 -3.92
C ALA A 355 -18.00 5.63 -3.07
N GLY A 356 -18.13 5.95 -1.78
CA GLY A 356 -19.02 5.26 -0.84
C GLY A 356 -18.29 4.69 0.37
N ILE A 357 -18.88 3.71 1.03
CA ILE A 357 -18.36 2.96 2.16
C ILE A 357 -17.46 1.85 1.65
N ARG A 358 -16.20 1.83 2.07
CA ARG A 358 -15.27 0.77 1.74
C ARG A 358 -15.26 -0.30 2.82
N VAL A 359 -15.60 -1.52 2.45
CA VAL A 359 -15.61 -2.71 3.32
C VAL A 359 -14.47 -3.63 2.89
N SER A 360 -13.56 -3.91 3.78
CA SER A 360 -12.25 -4.52 3.47
C SER A 360 -11.93 -5.65 4.44
N PRO A 361 -12.51 -6.85 4.24
CA PRO A 361 -12.18 -8.03 5.02
C PRO A 361 -10.77 -8.52 4.75
N HIS A 362 -10.17 -9.19 5.73
CA HIS A 362 -8.87 -9.84 5.61
C HIS A 362 -8.95 -11.32 6.02
N PHE A 363 -7.85 -12.04 5.94
CA PHE A 363 -7.80 -13.49 6.20
C PHE A 363 -8.34 -13.91 7.57
N TYR A 364 -8.35 -13.03 8.56
CA TYR A 364 -8.88 -13.29 9.90
C TYR A 364 -10.37 -12.97 10.07
N ASN A 365 -11.04 -12.37 9.07
CA ASN A 365 -12.48 -12.09 9.16
C ASN A 365 -13.32 -13.33 8.85
N SER A 366 -14.43 -13.46 9.57
CA SER A 366 -15.42 -14.53 9.35
C SER A 366 -16.44 -14.14 8.27
N ASP A 367 -17.13 -15.13 7.73
CA ASP A 367 -18.23 -14.91 6.80
C ASP A 367 -19.48 -14.32 7.49
N ASP A 368 -19.59 -14.47 8.81
CA ASP A 368 -20.64 -13.83 9.61
C ASP A 368 -20.44 -12.31 9.69
N GLU A 369 -19.20 -11.83 9.80
CA GLU A 369 -18.89 -10.40 9.77
C GLU A 369 -19.23 -9.77 8.41
N ILE A 370 -19.09 -10.53 7.31
CA ILE A 370 -19.47 -10.10 5.96
C ILE A 370 -20.98 -9.89 5.83
N ARG A 371 -21.78 -10.78 6.44
CA ARG A 371 -23.25 -10.64 6.48
C ARG A 371 -23.67 -9.51 7.41
N LEU A 372 -23.09 -9.46 8.59
CA LEU A 372 -23.41 -8.50 9.64
C LEU A 372 -23.29 -7.05 9.18
N VAL A 373 -22.26 -6.69 8.41
CA VAL A 373 -22.07 -5.31 7.95
C VAL A 373 -23.19 -4.85 7.01
N ILE A 374 -23.69 -5.74 6.13
CA ILE A 374 -24.80 -5.40 5.22
C ILE A 374 -26.12 -5.34 5.97
N GLU A 375 -26.38 -6.32 6.88
CA GLU A 375 -27.56 -6.30 7.75
C GLU A 375 -27.61 -5.01 8.61
N ALA A 376 -26.46 -4.58 9.14
CA ALA A 376 -26.37 -3.32 9.89
C ALA A 376 -26.64 -2.09 9.03
N MET A 377 -26.17 -2.05 7.77
CA MET A 377 -26.50 -0.96 6.85
C MET A 377 -28.02 -0.88 6.59
N CYS A 378 -28.66 -2.02 6.35
CA CYS A 378 -30.13 -2.09 6.17
C CYS A 378 -30.86 -1.60 7.43
N ASP A 379 -30.51 -2.12 8.62
CA ASP A 379 -31.13 -1.69 9.89
C ASP A 379 -30.96 -0.18 10.16
N ILE A 380 -29.78 0.37 9.87
CA ILE A 380 -29.50 1.81 10.03
C ILE A 380 -30.42 2.65 9.12
N LEU A 381 -30.65 2.21 7.90
CA LEU A 381 -31.54 2.89 6.95
C LEU A 381 -33.00 2.76 7.34
N ASP A 382 -33.45 1.54 7.66
CA ASP A 382 -34.85 1.25 8.03
C ASP A 382 -35.27 1.92 9.33
N SER A 383 -34.38 1.92 10.34
CA SER A 383 -34.63 2.60 11.62
C SER A 383 -34.48 4.12 11.57
N GLY A 384 -33.85 4.66 10.54
CA GLY A 384 -33.53 6.09 10.41
C GLY A 384 -32.45 6.59 11.38
N THR A 385 -31.70 5.70 12.01
CA THR A 385 -30.66 6.09 13.01
C THR A 385 -29.49 6.86 12.40
N TRP A 386 -29.25 6.77 11.08
CA TRP A 386 -28.31 7.58 10.35
C TRP A 386 -28.54 9.10 10.52
N GLN A 387 -29.78 9.54 10.79
CA GLN A 387 -30.14 10.94 10.99
C GLN A 387 -29.41 11.59 12.17
N ARG A 388 -28.93 10.81 13.14
CA ARG A 388 -28.14 11.30 14.28
C ARG A 388 -26.82 11.94 13.84
N HIS A 389 -26.36 11.63 12.64
CA HIS A 389 -25.10 12.11 12.06
C HIS A 389 -25.29 13.16 10.96
N ALA A 390 -26.53 13.59 10.70
CA ALA A 390 -26.82 14.61 9.71
C ALA A 390 -26.25 15.97 10.13
N GLY A 391 -25.56 16.65 9.19
CA GLY A 391 -25.10 18.04 9.35
C GLY A 391 -23.69 18.20 9.93
N GLY A 392 -22.93 17.12 10.17
CA GLY A 392 -21.54 17.19 10.61
C GLY A 392 -20.60 16.40 9.67
N ARG A 393 -19.41 16.93 9.35
CA ARG A 393 -18.35 16.13 8.76
C ARG A 393 -17.25 15.91 9.81
N ALA A 394 -16.96 14.65 10.12
CA ALA A 394 -15.81 14.32 10.95
C ALA A 394 -14.52 14.45 10.13
N PHE A 395 -13.40 14.75 10.82
CA PHE A 395 -12.10 14.92 10.18
C PHE A 395 -11.52 13.61 9.61
N VAL A 396 -11.81 12.48 10.21
CA VAL A 396 -11.28 11.16 9.81
C VAL A 396 -12.38 10.12 9.76
N THR A 397 -12.34 9.29 8.71
CA THR A 397 -13.18 8.09 8.42
C THR A 397 -14.66 8.25 8.65
#